data_44933c07b334b45a8a7b9c166d6ff59c
#
_entry.id   44933c07b334b45a8a7b9c166d6ff59c
#
_cell.length_a   1.000
_cell.length_b   1.000
_cell.length_c   1.000
_cell.angle_alpha   90.00
_cell.angle_beta   90.00
_cell.angle_gamma   90.00
#
_symmetry.space_group_name_H-M   'P 1'
#
loop_
_entity.id
_entity.type
_entity.pdbx_description
1 polymer ?
#
loop_
_entity_poly.entity_id
_entity_poly.type
_entity_poly.pdbx_seq_one_letter_code
_entity_poly.pdbx_strand_id
1 'polypeptide(L)'
;MKKYIHNTVSIALLTFLGFYILTGCKKDGEMNTQQNGLPGSITRFAVLNNYLYALDQNRVLTYDVSNSSNMIKVSELKTDFGLETITIYEGTIYIGSRTALYILGLNNPAAPELLSKSERDPMFSGGCDPVVVKGDYAYSTIKIIENICGTVNQFSRLLVYNVNNPENPSLIGEYEMNIPNGLGYKENTLFVCDEGADQVILFDISYAYDLSQIGAINLTDPVDVIVNADRMVVSTKTGFSFYNIADINNIQDLGTISF
;
A
#
# COMPACT_ATOMS: atom_id res chain seq x y z
N MET A 1 41.52 18.15 63.64
CA MET A 1 40.32 18.48 62.87
C MET A 1 40.47 18.43 61.29
N LYS A 2 41.54 17.89 60.72
CA LYS A 2 41.82 17.86 59.28
C LYS A 2 41.65 16.47 58.63
N LYS A 3 41.38 15.41 59.38
CA LYS A 3 41.27 14.04 58.85
C LYS A 3 39.84 13.58 58.57
N TYR A 4 38.78 14.28 59.01
CA TYR A 4 37.39 13.89 58.83
C TYR A 4 36.72 14.51 57.56
N ILE A 5 37.34 15.59 57.03
CA ILE A 5 36.75 16.27 55.83
C ILE A 5 37.09 15.52 54.53
N HIS A 6 38.20 14.75 54.49
CA HIS A 6 38.56 14.01 53.24
C HIS A 6 37.74 12.77 53.01
N ASN A 7 37.20 12.11 54.03
CA ASN A 7 36.39 10.91 53.86
C ASN A 7 34.95 11.21 53.47
N THR A 8 34.41 12.35 53.86
CA THR A 8 33.01 12.74 53.49
C THR A 8 32.91 13.22 52.05
N VAL A 9 33.96 13.85 51.51
CA VAL A 9 33.99 14.29 50.10
C VAL A 9 34.17 13.11 49.16
N SER A 10 34.95 12.08 49.54
CA SER A 10 35.13 10.86 48.72
C SER A 10 33.86 10.00 48.67
N ILE A 11 33.08 9.92 49.74
CA ILE A 11 31.80 9.16 49.75
C ILE A 11 30.71 9.90 48.97
N ALA A 12 30.68 11.24 49.05
CA ALA A 12 29.73 12.03 48.25
C ALA A 12 30.01 11.97 46.72
N LEU A 13 31.30 11.89 46.35
CA LEU A 13 31.70 11.77 44.94
C LEU A 13 31.40 10.39 44.36
N LEU A 14 31.52 9.31 45.17
CA LEU A 14 31.17 7.94 44.74
C LEU A 14 29.65 7.71 44.65
N THR A 15 28.84 8.39 45.45
CA THR A 15 27.38 8.31 45.35
C THR A 15 26.84 9.12 44.18
N PHE A 16 27.53 10.19 43.74
CA PHE A 16 27.11 10.96 42.56
C PHE A 16 27.49 10.28 41.23
N LEU A 17 28.56 9.47 41.23
CA LEU A 17 28.97 8.72 40.03
C LEU A 17 28.10 7.45 39.80
N GLY A 18 27.49 6.93 40.90
CA GLY A 18 26.57 5.76 40.80
C GLY A 18 25.18 6.08 40.24
N PHE A 19 24.78 7.35 40.23
CA PHE A 19 23.43 7.75 39.78
C PHE A 19 23.35 8.08 38.27
N TYR A 20 24.50 8.21 37.59
CA TYR A 20 24.57 8.53 36.17
C TYR A 20 24.56 7.29 35.23
N ILE A 21 24.56 6.07 35.77
CA ILE A 21 24.60 4.83 34.96
C ILE A 21 23.23 4.17 34.77
N LEU A 22 22.16 4.73 35.37
CA LEU A 22 20.81 4.15 35.31
C LEU A 22 19.82 4.88 34.39
N THR A 23 20.28 5.84 33.60
CA THR A 23 19.42 6.50 32.60
C THR A 23 19.76 6.12 31.14
N GLY A 24 20.05 4.85 30.91
CA GLY A 24 20.46 4.30 29.63
C GLY A 24 19.58 3.15 29.12
N CYS A 25 18.31 3.03 29.56
CA CYS A 25 17.31 2.36 28.75
C CYS A 25 16.58 3.45 27.97
N LYS A 26 17.09 3.81 26.80
CA LYS A 26 16.21 4.28 25.74
C LYS A 26 15.18 3.17 25.56
N LYS A 27 13.94 3.45 25.91
CA LYS A 27 12.80 2.76 25.41
C LYS A 27 12.99 2.78 23.89
N ASP A 28 13.39 1.65 23.33
CA ASP A 28 13.37 1.46 21.89
C ASP A 28 11.98 1.89 21.48
N GLY A 29 11.93 2.81 20.51
CA GLY A 29 10.67 3.36 20.04
C GLY A 29 9.74 2.20 19.78
N GLU A 30 8.51 2.35 20.19
CA GLU A 30 7.43 1.47 19.77
C GLU A 30 7.63 1.28 18.27
N MET A 31 8.12 0.09 17.89
CA MET A 31 7.95 -0.38 16.55
C MET A 31 6.45 -0.37 16.37
N ASN A 32 5.99 0.64 15.67
CA ASN A 32 4.63 0.67 15.15
C ASN A 32 4.55 -0.50 14.19
N THR A 33 4.32 -1.69 14.73
CA THR A 33 3.99 -2.88 13.99
C THR A 33 2.57 -2.76 13.50
N GLN A 34 2.28 -1.72 12.75
CA GLN A 34 1.32 -1.86 11.68
C GLN A 34 2.03 -2.74 10.65
N GLN A 35 1.92 -4.05 10.85
CA GLN A 35 2.08 -5.01 9.79
C GLN A 35 0.91 -4.79 8.83
N ASN A 36 0.98 -3.72 8.09
CA ASN A 36 0.36 -3.66 6.80
C ASN A 36 1.10 -4.73 6.02
N GLY A 37 0.46 -5.88 5.80
CA GLY A 37 0.98 -6.84 4.86
C GLY A 37 1.33 -6.03 3.63
N LEU A 38 2.58 -6.14 3.16
CA LEU A 38 3.05 -5.42 1.99
C LEU A 38 2.14 -5.84 0.83
N PRO A 39 1.19 -5.01 0.40
CA PRO A 39 0.30 -5.42 -0.65
C PRO A 39 1.08 -5.37 -1.95
N GLY A 40 1.17 -6.50 -2.62
CA GLY A 40 1.08 -6.45 -4.05
C GLY A 40 -0.27 -5.82 -4.35
N SER A 41 -0.32 -4.82 -5.17
CA SER A 41 -1.57 -4.06 -5.39
C SER A 41 -2.67 -4.89 -6.08
N ILE A 42 -2.33 -6.07 -6.62
CA ILE A 42 -3.28 -7.01 -7.28
C ILE A 42 -3.67 -8.16 -6.35
N THR A 43 -3.71 -7.98 -5.05
CA THR A 43 -4.12 -9.03 -4.12
C THR A 43 -5.64 -9.05 -3.89
N ARG A 44 -6.21 -10.25 -3.77
CA ARG A 44 -7.63 -10.47 -3.47
C ARG A 44 -7.88 -10.83 -2.01
N PHE A 45 -6.87 -10.79 -1.17
CA PHE A 45 -6.99 -11.00 0.26
C PHE A 45 -5.98 -10.15 1.00
N ALA A 46 -6.32 -9.78 2.24
CA ALA A 46 -5.44 -9.05 3.13
C ALA A 46 -5.60 -9.61 4.55
N VAL A 47 -4.54 -9.51 5.34
CA VAL A 47 -4.53 -9.97 6.74
C VAL A 47 -4.21 -8.77 7.62
N LEU A 48 -5.02 -8.57 8.65
CA LEU A 48 -4.75 -7.60 9.72
C LEU A 48 -4.98 -8.29 11.07
N ASN A 49 -3.93 -8.36 11.90
CA ASN A 49 -3.96 -9.08 13.16
C ASN A 49 -4.44 -10.54 12.99
N ASN A 50 -5.57 -10.88 13.60
CA ASN A 50 -6.14 -12.23 13.57
C ASN A 50 -7.25 -12.40 12.53
N TYR A 51 -7.41 -11.48 11.59
CA TYR A 51 -8.46 -11.51 10.58
C TYR A 51 -7.90 -11.54 9.17
N LEU A 52 -8.42 -12.47 8.36
CA LEU A 52 -8.21 -12.53 6.92
C LEU A 52 -9.47 -11.99 6.24
N TYR A 53 -9.29 -11.02 5.37
CA TYR A 53 -10.32 -10.47 4.49
C TYR A 53 -10.07 -10.96 3.08
N ALA A 54 -11.06 -11.61 2.47
CA ALA A 54 -10.94 -12.17 1.13
C ALA A 54 -12.07 -11.69 0.24
N LEU A 55 -11.74 -11.36 -1.00
CA LEU A 55 -12.71 -10.94 -2.01
C LEU A 55 -13.24 -12.14 -2.79
N ASP A 56 -14.56 -12.25 -2.87
CA ASP A 56 -15.25 -13.26 -3.67
C ASP A 56 -16.34 -12.59 -4.52
N GLN A 57 -16.01 -12.28 -5.76
CA GLN A 57 -16.88 -11.63 -6.76
C GLN A 57 -17.57 -10.35 -6.28
N ASN A 58 -18.59 -10.47 -5.44
CA ASN A 58 -19.40 -9.39 -4.89
C ASN A 58 -19.51 -9.45 -3.36
N ARG A 59 -18.55 -10.12 -2.72
CA ARG A 59 -18.54 -10.28 -1.26
C ARG A 59 -17.16 -10.03 -0.68
N VAL A 60 -17.14 -9.43 0.49
CA VAL A 60 -15.97 -9.41 1.37
C VAL A 60 -16.21 -10.43 2.47
N LEU A 61 -15.42 -11.48 2.50
CA LEU A 61 -15.47 -12.55 3.48
C LEU A 61 -14.44 -12.28 4.56
N THR A 62 -14.85 -12.33 5.83
CA THR A 62 -13.93 -12.18 6.97
C THR A 62 -13.79 -13.51 7.71
N TYR A 63 -12.56 -13.92 7.93
CA TYR A 63 -12.22 -15.10 8.68
C TYR A 63 -11.40 -14.75 9.92
N ASP A 64 -11.73 -15.35 11.07
CA ASP A 64 -10.85 -15.39 12.22
C ASP A 64 -9.79 -16.46 11.97
N VAL A 65 -8.53 -16.04 11.93
CA VAL A 65 -7.35 -16.88 11.70
C VAL A 65 -6.45 -16.97 12.94
N SER A 66 -6.95 -16.57 14.10
CA SER A 66 -6.22 -16.68 15.39
C SER A 66 -5.80 -18.09 15.71
N ASN A 67 -6.58 -19.10 15.27
CA ASN A 67 -6.24 -20.51 15.34
C ASN A 67 -5.98 -21.05 13.94
N SER A 68 -4.70 -21.26 13.60
CA SER A 68 -4.28 -21.75 12.28
C SER A 68 -4.83 -23.15 11.93
N SER A 69 -5.20 -23.95 12.94
CA SER A 69 -5.79 -25.29 12.73
C SER A 69 -7.31 -25.26 12.56
N ASN A 70 -7.97 -24.13 12.83
CA ASN A 70 -9.42 -23.99 12.74
C ASN A 70 -9.80 -22.54 12.41
N MET A 71 -9.68 -22.15 11.15
CA MET A 71 -10.10 -20.84 10.66
C MET A 71 -11.63 -20.80 10.51
N ILE A 72 -12.27 -19.76 11.01
CA ILE A 72 -13.73 -19.64 11.06
C ILE A 72 -14.17 -18.40 10.31
N LYS A 73 -15.12 -18.54 9.35
CA LYS A 73 -15.77 -17.38 8.74
C LYS A 73 -16.65 -16.69 9.79
N VAL A 74 -16.36 -15.41 10.07
CA VAL A 74 -17.05 -14.62 11.11
C VAL A 74 -18.01 -13.61 10.52
N SER A 75 -17.77 -13.12 9.29
CA SER A 75 -18.72 -12.24 8.62
C SER A 75 -18.66 -12.33 7.09
N GLU A 76 -19.67 -11.76 6.46
CA GLU A 76 -19.80 -11.61 5.02
C GLU A 76 -20.51 -10.28 4.75
N LEU A 77 -19.83 -9.39 4.02
CA LEU A 77 -20.39 -8.14 3.52
C LEU A 77 -20.65 -8.26 2.03
N LYS A 78 -21.92 -8.11 1.61
CA LYS A 78 -22.27 -8.08 0.20
C LYS A 78 -22.07 -6.69 -0.38
N THR A 79 -21.50 -6.65 -1.58
CA THR A 79 -21.27 -5.44 -2.38
C THR A 79 -21.83 -5.65 -3.77
N ASP A 80 -21.52 -4.73 -4.70
CA ASP A 80 -21.79 -4.97 -6.11
C ASP A 80 -20.75 -5.93 -6.70
N PHE A 81 -21.02 -6.39 -7.93
CA PHE A 81 -20.16 -7.34 -8.63
C PHE A 81 -18.82 -6.69 -9.06
N GLY A 82 -17.76 -7.50 -9.12
CA GLY A 82 -16.50 -7.12 -9.73
C GLY A 82 -15.45 -6.60 -8.76
N LEU A 83 -15.47 -7.03 -7.48
CA LEU A 83 -14.36 -6.77 -6.56
C LEU A 83 -13.10 -7.45 -7.04
N GLU A 84 -11.99 -6.73 -7.12
CA GLU A 84 -10.75 -7.22 -7.72
C GLU A 84 -9.54 -7.17 -6.78
N THR A 85 -9.34 -6.08 -6.11
CA THR A 85 -8.15 -5.86 -5.27
C THR A 85 -8.52 -5.32 -3.90
N ILE A 86 -7.71 -5.65 -2.89
CA ILE A 86 -7.91 -5.22 -1.51
C ILE A 86 -6.59 -4.75 -0.90
N THR A 87 -6.60 -3.61 -0.25
CA THR A 87 -5.51 -3.13 0.59
C THR A 87 -6.04 -2.63 1.93
N ILE A 88 -5.21 -2.69 2.96
CA ILE A 88 -5.53 -2.15 4.30
C ILE A 88 -4.53 -1.07 4.61
N TYR A 89 -5.04 0.10 4.98
CA TYR A 89 -4.22 1.22 5.41
C TYR A 89 -4.85 1.86 6.65
N GLU A 90 -4.08 2.00 7.74
CA GLU A 90 -4.49 2.63 9.01
C GLU A 90 -5.87 2.18 9.53
N GLY A 91 -6.14 0.86 9.51
CA GLY A 91 -7.40 0.31 10.02
C GLY A 91 -8.61 0.53 9.11
N THR A 92 -8.37 0.86 7.85
CA THR A 92 -9.40 1.02 6.82
C THR A 92 -9.09 0.10 5.65
N ILE A 93 -10.09 -0.57 5.11
CA ILE A 93 -9.97 -1.41 3.91
C ILE A 93 -10.35 -0.58 2.70
N TYR A 94 -9.53 -0.62 1.67
CA TYR A 94 -9.78 -0.05 0.35
C TYR A 94 -9.85 -1.17 -0.67
N ILE A 95 -10.90 -1.17 -1.49
CA ILE A 95 -11.15 -2.22 -2.47
C ILE A 95 -11.34 -1.58 -3.84
N GLY A 96 -10.48 -1.95 -4.78
CA GLY A 96 -10.67 -1.65 -6.18
C GLY A 96 -11.67 -2.61 -6.80
N SER A 97 -12.60 -2.10 -7.58
CA SER A 97 -13.54 -2.87 -8.35
C SER A 97 -13.68 -2.31 -9.77
N ARG A 98 -14.33 -3.06 -10.64
CA ARG A 98 -14.58 -2.62 -12.03
C ARG A 98 -15.35 -1.31 -12.15
N THR A 99 -16.12 -0.94 -11.13
CA THR A 99 -17.07 0.17 -11.21
C THR A 99 -16.88 1.22 -10.12
N ALA A 100 -16.11 0.91 -9.08
CA ALA A 100 -15.99 1.80 -7.92
C ALA A 100 -14.76 1.55 -7.09
N LEU A 101 -14.38 2.53 -6.30
CA LEU A 101 -13.56 2.37 -5.11
C LEU A 101 -14.49 2.19 -3.91
N TYR A 102 -14.35 1.07 -3.18
CA TYR A 102 -15.06 0.83 -1.92
C TYR A 102 -14.13 1.10 -0.74
N ILE A 103 -14.65 1.70 0.30
CA ILE A 103 -13.94 1.96 1.55
C ILE A 103 -14.74 1.35 2.70
N LEU A 104 -14.08 0.48 3.49
CA LEU A 104 -14.70 -0.20 4.62
C LEU A 104 -13.97 0.17 5.91
N GLY A 105 -14.73 0.47 6.96
CA GLY A 105 -14.21 0.69 8.29
C GLY A 105 -13.96 -0.61 9.04
N LEU A 106 -12.93 -0.62 9.86
CA LEU A 106 -12.54 -1.73 10.74
C LEU A 106 -12.73 -1.40 12.23
N ASN A 107 -13.73 -0.58 12.58
CA ASN A 107 -14.11 -0.36 13.98
C ASN A 107 -14.39 -1.70 14.70
N ASN A 108 -14.98 -2.64 13.99
CA ASN A 108 -15.05 -4.04 14.36
C ASN A 108 -14.34 -4.89 13.31
N PRO A 109 -13.10 -5.35 13.56
CA PRO A 109 -12.35 -6.14 12.59
C PRO A 109 -13.02 -7.46 12.18
N ALA A 110 -13.85 -8.05 13.05
CA ALA A 110 -14.60 -9.26 12.73
C ALA A 110 -15.75 -9.03 11.73
N ALA A 111 -16.22 -7.78 11.60
CA ALA A 111 -17.36 -7.40 10.75
C ALA A 111 -17.12 -6.01 10.15
N PRO A 112 -16.34 -5.90 9.07
CA PRO A 112 -16.12 -4.64 8.36
C PRO A 112 -17.43 -4.01 7.90
N GLU A 113 -17.51 -2.68 7.96
CA GLU A 113 -18.69 -1.92 7.57
C GLU A 113 -18.39 -1.04 6.36
N LEU A 114 -19.34 -0.96 5.40
CA LEU A 114 -19.19 -0.07 4.25
C LEU A 114 -19.30 1.39 4.72
N LEU A 115 -18.23 2.16 4.56
CA LEU A 115 -18.19 3.60 4.82
C LEU A 115 -18.63 4.37 3.59
N SER A 116 -18.08 4.02 2.43
CA SER A 116 -18.40 4.71 1.16
C SER A 116 -18.14 3.84 -0.05
N LYS A 117 -18.75 4.27 -1.16
CA LYS A 117 -18.56 3.75 -2.50
C LYS A 117 -18.42 4.94 -3.44
N SER A 118 -17.23 5.13 -3.99
CA SER A 118 -16.99 6.13 -5.03
C SER A 118 -17.20 5.49 -6.39
N GLU A 119 -18.38 5.69 -6.96
CA GLU A 119 -18.72 5.18 -8.29
C GLU A 119 -17.93 5.90 -9.38
N ARG A 120 -17.56 5.16 -10.41
CA ARG A 120 -16.98 5.70 -11.63
C ARG A 120 -18.04 5.92 -12.69
N ASP A 121 -17.73 6.77 -13.66
CA ASP A 121 -18.58 6.88 -14.84
C ASP A 121 -18.77 5.48 -15.45
N PRO A 122 -19.99 5.06 -15.77
CA PRO A 122 -20.28 3.78 -16.40
C PRO A 122 -19.51 3.54 -17.71
N MET A 123 -19.07 4.60 -18.39
CA MET A 123 -18.18 4.50 -19.56
C MET A 123 -16.78 3.94 -19.19
N PHE A 124 -16.40 3.98 -17.91
CA PHE A 124 -15.13 3.48 -17.41
C PHE A 124 -15.28 2.15 -16.65
N SER A 125 -16.25 1.33 -16.98
CA SER A 125 -16.46 0.03 -16.36
C SER A 125 -15.69 -1.06 -17.10
N GLY A 126 -14.67 -1.63 -16.49
CA GLY A 126 -14.03 -2.82 -17.03
C GLY A 126 -12.49 -2.86 -16.95
N GLY A 127 -11.91 -3.10 -15.79
CA GLY A 127 -10.47 -3.33 -15.62
C GLY A 127 -10.14 -3.81 -14.23
N CYS A 128 -8.97 -4.39 -14.07
CA CYS A 128 -8.39 -4.61 -12.72
C CYS A 128 -8.01 -3.26 -12.16
N ASP A 129 -8.47 -2.98 -10.96
CA ASP A 129 -8.29 -1.69 -10.30
C ASP A 129 -7.47 -1.85 -9.02
N PRO A 130 -6.16 -2.05 -9.12
CA PRO A 130 -5.31 -2.05 -7.95
C PRO A 130 -5.36 -0.69 -7.26
N VAL A 131 -5.27 -0.71 -5.93
CA VAL A 131 -5.28 0.48 -5.10
C VAL A 131 -4.19 0.41 -4.02
N VAL A 132 -3.47 1.50 -3.85
CA VAL A 132 -2.58 1.74 -2.70
C VAL A 132 -2.94 3.04 -2.03
N VAL A 133 -2.69 3.14 -0.73
CA VAL A 133 -3.01 4.32 0.06
C VAL A 133 -1.78 4.81 0.80
N LYS A 134 -1.59 6.12 0.80
CA LYS A 134 -0.53 6.79 1.56
C LYS A 134 -1.07 8.09 2.15
N GLY A 135 -1.08 8.16 3.48
CA GLY A 135 -1.68 9.29 4.20
C GLY A 135 -3.14 9.48 3.78
N ASP A 136 -3.51 10.68 3.43
CA ASP A 136 -4.88 11.06 3.06
C ASP A 136 -5.24 10.75 1.59
N TYR A 137 -4.40 10.01 0.86
CA TYR A 137 -4.57 9.83 -0.59
C TYR A 137 -4.53 8.35 -1.00
N ALA A 138 -5.49 7.97 -1.85
CA ALA A 138 -5.51 6.67 -2.51
C ALA A 138 -5.17 6.84 -3.99
N TYR A 139 -4.32 5.96 -4.49
CA TYR A 139 -3.88 5.88 -5.88
C TYR A 139 -4.40 4.59 -6.47
N SER A 140 -5.07 4.67 -7.62
CA SER A 140 -5.66 3.51 -8.28
C SER A 140 -5.43 3.59 -9.78
N THR A 141 -5.08 2.48 -10.41
CA THR A 141 -5.00 2.41 -11.87
C THR A 141 -6.28 1.82 -12.42
N ILE A 142 -6.76 2.35 -13.53
CA ILE A 142 -7.85 1.76 -14.31
C ILE A 142 -7.37 1.45 -15.73
N LYS A 143 -7.81 0.30 -16.24
CA LYS A 143 -7.46 -0.19 -17.56
C LYS A 143 -8.75 -0.49 -18.33
N ILE A 144 -9.03 0.32 -19.32
CA ILE A 144 -10.22 0.17 -20.16
C ILE A 144 -9.78 0.05 -21.60
N ILE A 145 -10.10 -1.08 -22.21
CA ILE A 145 -9.88 -1.33 -23.62
C ILE A 145 -11.25 -1.66 -24.23
N GLU A 146 -11.80 -0.72 -24.97
CA GLU A 146 -13.06 -0.91 -25.68
C GLU A 146 -12.82 -1.09 -27.18
N ASN A 147 -13.45 -2.09 -27.76
CA ASN A 147 -13.48 -2.26 -29.22
C ASN A 147 -14.90 -1.93 -29.72
N ILE A 148 -15.10 -0.70 -30.18
CA ILE A 148 -16.36 -0.23 -30.71
C ILE A 148 -16.24 -0.16 -32.22
N CYS A 149 -16.97 -1.03 -32.93
CA CYS A 149 -17.03 -1.07 -34.39
C CYS A 149 -15.65 -1.13 -35.08
N GLY A 150 -14.69 -1.84 -34.49
CA GLY A 150 -13.34 -2.00 -35.05
C GLY A 150 -12.38 -0.85 -34.70
N THR A 151 -12.83 0.14 -33.94
CA THR A 151 -11.96 1.16 -33.35
C THR A 151 -11.65 0.78 -31.90
N VAL A 152 -10.38 0.61 -31.57
CA VAL A 152 -9.95 0.39 -30.20
C VAL A 152 -9.87 1.74 -29.49
N ASN A 153 -10.80 1.98 -28.58
CA ASN A 153 -10.72 3.11 -27.66
C ASN A 153 -10.06 2.65 -26.37
N GLN A 154 -9.00 3.31 -25.97
CA GLN A 154 -8.26 3.02 -24.76
C GLN A 154 -8.36 4.22 -23.81
N PHE A 155 -8.99 4.00 -22.66
CA PHE A 155 -9.15 4.99 -21.59
C PHE A 155 -8.53 4.47 -20.32
N SER A 156 -7.21 4.46 -20.28
CA SER A 156 -6.48 4.00 -19.10
C SER A 156 -5.95 5.19 -18.32
N ARG A 157 -6.06 5.14 -17.01
CA ARG A 157 -5.72 6.26 -16.11
C ARG A 157 -5.07 5.78 -14.83
N LEU A 158 -4.21 6.62 -14.28
CA LEU A 158 -3.91 6.65 -12.85
C LEU A 158 -4.86 7.66 -12.21
N LEU A 159 -5.62 7.23 -11.21
CA LEU A 159 -6.58 8.03 -10.46
C LEU A 159 -6.03 8.35 -9.08
N VAL A 160 -6.28 9.57 -8.61
CA VAL A 160 -5.92 10.01 -7.27
C VAL A 160 -7.16 10.46 -6.54
N TYR A 161 -7.41 9.85 -5.39
CA TYR A 161 -8.53 10.19 -4.51
C TYR A 161 -8.01 10.82 -3.22
N ASN A 162 -8.67 11.88 -2.77
CA ASN A 162 -8.56 12.32 -1.39
C ASN A 162 -9.49 11.44 -0.54
N VAL A 163 -8.92 10.73 0.44
CA VAL A 163 -9.60 9.79 1.34
C VAL A 163 -9.45 10.19 2.80
N ASN A 164 -9.05 11.45 3.09
CA ASN A 164 -8.97 12.01 4.44
C ASN A 164 -10.30 11.84 5.22
N ASN A 165 -11.42 11.97 4.50
CA ASN A 165 -12.71 11.53 5.01
C ASN A 165 -13.13 10.25 4.26
N PRO A 166 -12.97 9.06 4.85
CA PRO A 166 -13.28 7.80 4.19
C PRO A 166 -14.78 7.58 3.91
N GLU A 167 -15.65 8.35 4.57
CA GLU A 167 -17.10 8.33 4.29
C GLU A 167 -17.49 9.17 3.06
N ASN A 168 -16.61 10.10 2.64
CA ASN A 168 -16.84 10.98 1.50
C ASN A 168 -15.55 11.22 0.70
N PRO A 169 -15.00 10.19 0.04
CA PRO A 169 -13.83 10.31 -0.80
C PRO A 169 -14.11 11.18 -2.03
N SER A 170 -13.09 11.87 -2.53
CA SER A 170 -13.21 12.67 -3.74
C SER A 170 -12.08 12.39 -4.73
N LEU A 171 -12.42 12.23 -6.01
CA LEU A 171 -11.44 12.17 -7.09
C LEU A 171 -10.83 13.56 -7.27
N ILE A 172 -9.49 13.65 -7.19
CA ILE A 172 -8.76 14.93 -7.26
C ILE A 172 -7.74 15.00 -8.40
N GLY A 173 -7.44 13.87 -9.04
CA GLY A 173 -6.49 13.82 -10.15
C GLY A 173 -6.70 12.62 -11.05
N GLU A 174 -6.47 12.82 -12.36
CA GLU A 174 -6.49 11.79 -13.39
C GLU A 174 -5.31 11.98 -14.32
N TYR A 175 -4.52 10.92 -14.54
CA TYR A 175 -3.31 10.95 -15.37
C TYR A 175 -3.41 9.87 -16.45
N GLU A 176 -3.18 10.26 -17.70
CA GLU A 176 -3.23 9.34 -18.83
C GLU A 176 -2.14 8.30 -18.76
N MET A 177 -2.49 7.05 -19.04
CA MET A 177 -1.59 5.92 -19.10
C MET A 177 -1.94 5.03 -20.29
N ASN A 178 -1.04 4.11 -20.67
CA ASN A 178 -1.32 3.20 -21.78
C ASN A 178 -2.11 1.99 -21.28
N ILE A 179 -1.46 1.06 -20.59
CA ILE A 179 -2.08 -0.13 -20.02
C ILE A 179 -1.56 -0.28 -18.60
N PRO A 180 -2.01 0.58 -17.65
CA PRO A 180 -1.52 0.51 -16.29
C PRO A 180 -2.06 -0.73 -15.57
N ASN A 181 -1.20 -1.31 -14.76
CA ASN A 181 -1.46 -2.49 -13.94
C ASN A 181 -1.17 -2.16 -12.45
N GLY A 182 -0.45 -3.04 -11.75
CA GLY A 182 -0.11 -2.88 -10.36
C GLY A 182 0.71 -1.63 -10.04
N LEU A 183 0.60 -1.16 -8.81
CA LEU A 183 1.31 0.00 -8.31
C LEU A 183 1.78 -0.21 -6.87
N GLY A 184 2.83 0.49 -6.49
CA GLY A 184 3.41 0.49 -5.15
C GLY A 184 4.13 1.79 -4.89
N TYR A 185 4.47 2.08 -3.64
CA TYR A 185 5.19 3.32 -3.35
C TYR A 185 6.32 3.14 -2.33
N LYS A 186 7.29 4.05 -2.39
CA LYS A 186 8.30 4.26 -1.36
C LYS A 186 8.38 5.77 -1.09
N GLU A 187 8.21 6.14 0.18
CA GLU A 187 8.22 7.55 0.54
C GLU A 187 7.29 8.39 -0.37
N ASN A 188 7.83 9.34 -1.11
CA ASN A 188 7.06 10.18 -2.04
C ASN A 188 7.15 9.74 -3.50
N THR A 189 7.61 8.52 -3.76
CA THR A 189 7.68 7.97 -5.12
C THR A 189 6.65 6.85 -5.29
N LEU A 190 5.73 7.03 -6.23
CA LEU A 190 4.79 6.01 -6.68
C LEU A 190 5.36 5.33 -7.92
N PHE A 191 5.39 4.01 -7.90
CA PHE A 191 5.77 3.16 -9.02
C PHE A 191 4.50 2.59 -9.63
N VAL A 192 4.32 2.74 -10.95
CA VAL A 192 3.15 2.23 -11.67
C VAL A 192 3.64 1.38 -12.83
N CYS A 193 3.24 0.11 -12.85
CA CYS A 193 3.47 -0.76 -13.99
C CYS A 193 2.59 -0.32 -15.16
N ASP A 194 3.18 0.09 -16.28
CA ASP A 194 2.47 0.39 -17.52
C ASP A 194 2.90 -0.62 -18.60
N GLU A 195 2.12 -1.69 -18.76
CA GLU A 195 2.34 -2.77 -19.71
C GLU A 195 2.38 -2.24 -21.16
N GLY A 196 1.50 -1.29 -21.49
CA GLY A 196 1.44 -0.73 -22.84
C GLY A 196 2.61 0.17 -23.21
N ALA A 197 3.35 0.65 -22.20
CA ALA A 197 4.58 1.41 -22.38
C ALA A 197 5.84 0.56 -22.23
N ASP A 198 5.73 -0.71 -21.80
CA ASP A 198 6.87 -1.55 -21.37
C ASP A 198 7.74 -0.86 -20.32
N GLN A 199 7.09 -0.25 -19.31
CA GLN A 199 7.77 0.54 -18.30
C GLN A 199 7.14 0.40 -16.90
N VAL A 200 7.96 0.57 -15.87
CA VAL A 200 7.51 1.00 -14.56
C VAL A 200 7.73 2.51 -14.48
N ILE A 201 6.63 3.26 -14.47
CA ILE A 201 6.65 4.73 -14.43
C ILE A 201 6.74 5.20 -12.98
N LEU A 202 7.58 6.19 -12.72
CA LEU A 202 7.78 6.79 -11.41
C LEU A 202 7.13 8.17 -11.36
N PHE A 203 6.26 8.37 -10.38
CA PHE A 203 5.63 9.65 -10.08
C PHE A 203 6.09 10.20 -8.73
N ASP A 204 6.37 11.49 -8.66
CA ASP A 204 6.46 12.21 -7.39
C ASP A 204 5.04 12.47 -6.86
N ILE A 205 4.76 11.94 -5.67
CA ILE A 205 3.49 12.08 -4.95
C ILE A 205 3.63 12.95 -3.70
N SER A 206 4.67 13.79 -3.63
CA SER A 206 4.83 14.78 -2.55
C SER A 206 3.65 15.74 -2.49
N TYR A 207 3.03 15.99 -3.63
CA TYR A 207 1.88 16.84 -3.79
C TYR A 207 0.78 16.13 -4.59
N ALA A 208 -0.18 15.54 -3.88
CA ALA A 208 -1.18 14.64 -4.47
C ALA A 208 -2.14 15.30 -5.49
N TYR A 209 -2.25 16.63 -5.48
CA TYR A 209 -3.08 17.39 -6.43
C TYR A 209 -2.39 17.63 -7.78
N ASP A 210 -1.10 17.36 -7.89
CA ASP A 210 -0.32 17.59 -9.11
C ASP A 210 0.89 16.64 -9.16
N LEU A 211 0.63 15.41 -9.61
CA LEU A 211 1.67 14.40 -9.75
C LEU A 211 2.55 14.72 -10.96
N SER A 212 3.85 14.62 -10.79
CA SER A 212 4.81 14.73 -11.87
C SER A 212 5.54 13.41 -12.13
N GLN A 213 5.66 13.02 -13.37
CA GLN A 213 6.53 11.90 -13.75
C GLN A 213 7.99 12.29 -13.56
N ILE A 214 8.72 11.55 -12.72
CA ILE A 214 10.13 11.81 -12.39
C ILE A 214 11.10 10.82 -13.03
N GLY A 215 10.59 9.72 -13.59
CA GLY A 215 11.40 8.71 -14.24
C GLY A 215 10.60 7.53 -14.76
N ALA A 216 11.31 6.59 -15.35
CA ALA A 216 10.76 5.30 -15.76
C ALA A 216 11.86 4.23 -15.79
N ILE A 217 11.50 2.98 -15.52
CA ILE A 217 12.34 1.80 -15.68
C ILE A 217 11.81 1.02 -16.87
N ASN A 218 12.62 0.81 -17.89
CA ASN A 218 12.24 -0.02 -19.03
C ASN A 218 12.18 -1.49 -18.60
N LEU A 219 11.02 -2.10 -18.74
CA LEU A 219 10.75 -3.47 -18.37
C LEU A 219 9.58 -4.00 -19.18
N THR A 220 9.79 -5.07 -19.94
CA THR A 220 8.76 -5.64 -20.78
C THR A 220 7.64 -6.30 -19.99
N ASP A 221 6.39 -6.01 -20.37
CA ASP A 221 5.16 -6.57 -19.79
C ASP A 221 5.11 -6.50 -18.25
N PRO A 222 5.33 -5.35 -17.59
CA PRO A 222 5.24 -5.26 -16.15
C PRO A 222 3.78 -5.41 -15.69
N VAL A 223 3.56 -6.26 -14.66
CA VAL A 223 2.22 -6.62 -14.17
C VAL A 223 1.95 -6.04 -12.79
N ASP A 224 2.83 -6.27 -11.82
CA ASP A 224 2.64 -5.79 -10.45
C ASP A 224 3.98 -5.44 -9.81
N VAL A 225 3.95 -4.54 -8.84
CA VAL A 225 5.14 -4.08 -8.12
C VAL A 225 4.95 -4.20 -6.62
N ILE A 226 5.91 -4.82 -5.96
CA ILE A 226 5.98 -4.91 -4.51
C ILE A 226 7.21 -4.14 -4.04
N VAL A 227 6.98 -3.17 -3.16
CA VAL A 227 8.03 -2.36 -2.56
C VAL A 227 8.20 -2.75 -1.09
N ASN A 228 9.41 -3.12 -0.70
CA ASN A 228 9.75 -3.43 0.68
C ASN A 228 11.07 -2.75 1.06
N ALA A 229 10.97 -1.69 1.86
CA ALA A 229 12.09 -0.84 2.23
C ALA A 229 12.91 -0.40 0.99
N ASP A 230 14.15 -0.83 0.87
CA ASP A 230 15.05 -0.49 -0.24
C ASP A 230 15.03 -1.51 -1.39
N ARG A 231 14.06 -2.41 -1.40
CA ARG A 231 13.91 -3.44 -2.42
C ARG A 231 12.57 -3.28 -3.14
N MET A 232 12.63 -3.46 -4.45
CA MET A 232 11.45 -3.53 -5.29
C MET A 232 11.51 -4.82 -6.11
N VAL A 233 10.38 -5.50 -6.17
CA VAL A 233 10.17 -6.66 -7.04
C VAL A 233 9.05 -6.31 -7.99
N VAL A 234 9.30 -6.47 -9.28
CA VAL A 234 8.29 -6.31 -10.32
C VAL A 234 8.01 -7.66 -10.94
N SER A 235 6.75 -8.09 -10.90
CA SER A 235 6.31 -9.25 -11.66
C SER A 235 6.07 -8.84 -13.12
N THR A 236 6.44 -9.71 -14.03
CA THR A 236 6.18 -9.58 -15.47
C THR A 236 5.40 -10.80 -15.95
N LYS A 237 4.94 -10.82 -17.19
CA LYS A 237 4.31 -12.01 -17.77
C LYS A 237 5.24 -13.23 -17.83
N THR A 238 6.55 -13.03 -17.75
CA THR A 238 7.56 -14.07 -17.96
C THR A 238 8.47 -14.32 -16.76
N GLY A 239 8.28 -13.61 -15.65
CA GLY A 239 9.16 -13.77 -14.48
C GLY A 239 9.06 -12.64 -13.47
N PHE A 240 10.15 -12.41 -12.75
CA PHE A 240 10.32 -11.35 -11.77
C PHE A 240 11.61 -10.59 -12.00
N SER A 241 11.58 -9.28 -11.88
CA SER A 241 12.73 -8.40 -11.88
C SER A 241 12.93 -7.76 -10.51
N PHE A 242 14.17 -7.63 -10.07
CA PHE A 242 14.53 -7.19 -8.73
C PHE A 242 15.34 -5.90 -8.81
N TYR A 243 15.05 -4.94 -7.97
CA TYR A 243 15.71 -3.64 -7.95
C TYR A 243 16.10 -3.22 -6.53
N ASN A 244 17.25 -2.54 -6.43
CA ASN A 244 17.58 -1.75 -5.25
C ASN A 244 17.11 -0.31 -5.50
N ILE A 245 16.23 0.16 -4.63
CA ILE A 245 15.61 1.49 -4.68
C ILE A 245 15.98 2.35 -3.46
N ALA A 246 17.13 2.06 -2.83
CA ALA A 246 17.63 2.87 -1.72
C ALA A 246 17.81 4.33 -2.12
N ASP A 247 18.29 4.57 -3.34
CA ASP A 247 18.35 5.89 -3.97
C ASP A 247 17.45 5.88 -5.22
N ILE A 248 16.37 6.64 -5.17
CA ILE A 248 15.40 6.75 -6.26
C ILE A 248 16.01 7.37 -7.52
N ASN A 249 17.02 8.23 -7.36
CA ASN A 249 17.73 8.84 -8.50
C ASN A 249 18.75 7.89 -9.14
N ASN A 250 19.05 6.76 -8.49
CA ASN A 250 20.03 5.77 -8.96
C ASN A 250 19.55 4.34 -8.67
N ILE A 251 18.42 3.97 -9.25
CA ILE A 251 17.82 2.64 -9.12
C ILE A 251 18.75 1.60 -9.78
N GLN A 252 19.10 0.55 -9.05
CA GLN A 252 19.99 -0.49 -9.50
C GLN A 252 19.23 -1.77 -9.83
N ASP A 253 19.43 -2.31 -11.02
CA ASP A 253 18.96 -3.64 -11.38
C ASP A 253 19.78 -4.71 -10.62
N LEU A 254 19.09 -5.63 -9.98
CA LEU A 254 19.65 -6.75 -9.23
C LEU A 254 19.50 -8.09 -9.95
N GLY A 255 18.88 -8.09 -11.12
CA GLY A 255 18.67 -9.26 -11.96
C GLY A 255 17.22 -9.71 -12.04
N THR A 256 17.01 -10.74 -12.86
CA THR A 256 15.69 -11.30 -13.17
C THR A 256 15.65 -12.81 -12.97
N ILE A 257 14.45 -13.34 -12.67
CA ILE A 257 14.14 -14.77 -12.66
C ILE A 257 13.03 -14.98 -13.67
N SER A 258 13.24 -15.86 -14.64
CA SER A 258 12.24 -16.24 -15.66
C SER A 258 11.58 -17.57 -15.29
N PHE A 259 10.30 -17.73 -15.68
CA PHE A 259 9.54 -18.98 -15.56
C PHE A 259 9.89 -19.96 -16.68
#